data_2659b5172dcfacb3e600c14c36a892fb
#
_entry.id   2659b5172dcfacb3e600c14c36a892fb
#
_cell.length_a   1.000
_cell.length_b   1.000
_cell.length_c   1.000
_cell.angle_alpha   90.00
_cell.angle_beta   90.00
_cell.angle_gamma   90.00
#
_symmetry.space_group_name_H-M   'P 1'
#
loop_
_entity.id
_entity.type
_entity.pdbx_description
1 polymer ?
#
loop_
_entity_poly.entity_id
_entity_poly.type
_entity_poly.pdbx_seq_one_letter_code
_entity_poly.pdbx_strand_id
1 'polypeptide(L)'
;MKKQTAGRDRLGELAPKFAELNDDVLFGEVWSRESQLSLRDRSMITIAALFSAGLYPQLKSHLILGKEHGVTKEEAIEIATQLAFYCGWPKAWSTFPMIAEVWGEEDVKPNLAFPIGEPNTAFAQYFIGQSYLKPL
;
A
#
# COMPACT_ATOMS: atom_id res chain seq x y z
N MET A 1 -0.63 18.64 -6.14
CA MET A 1 -0.80 17.24 -6.56
C MET A 1 -1.59 17.18 -7.85
N LYS A 2 -1.32 16.16 -8.67
CA LYS A 2 -2.03 15.98 -9.90
C LYS A 2 -3.53 15.83 -9.67
N LYS A 3 -4.35 16.43 -10.52
CA LYS A 3 -5.79 16.40 -10.36
C LYS A 3 -6.31 14.97 -10.39
N GLN A 4 -7.21 14.65 -9.46
CA GLN A 4 -7.80 13.34 -9.37
C GLN A 4 -9.26 13.40 -9.79
N THR A 5 -9.69 12.40 -10.53
CA THR A 5 -11.08 12.32 -10.95
C THR A 5 -11.69 10.95 -10.65
N ALA A 6 -10.97 10.13 -9.88
CA ALA A 6 -11.42 8.77 -9.61
C ALA A 6 -12.77 8.73 -8.90
N GLY A 7 -13.03 9.68 -8.02
CA GLY A 7 -14.31 9.73 -7.35
C GLY A 7 -15.45 9.89 -8.32
N ARG A 8 -15.34 10.88 -9.20
CA ARG A 8 -16.39 11.11 -10.17
C ARG A 8 -16.50 10.00 -11.18
N ASP A 9 -15.36 9.44 -11.58
CA ASP A 9 -15.37 8.36 -12.56
C ASP A 9 -16.06 7.10 -12.04
N ARG A 10 -15.90 6.82 -10.76
CA ARG A 10 -16.36 5.55 -10.21
C ARG A 10 -17.64 5.67 -9.38
N LEU A 11 -17.86 6.81 -8.75
CA LEU A 11 -18.95 6.98 -7.81
C LEU A 11 -19.83 8.19 -8.12
N GLY A 12 -19.56 8.86 -9.25
CA GLY A 12 -20.26 10.13 -9.53
C GLY A 12 -21.77 9.98 -9.63
N GLU A 13 -22.24 8.85 -10.11
CA GLU A 13 -23.68 8.65 -10.23
C GLU A 13 -24.29 8.16 -8.92
N LEU A 14 -23.61 7.27 -8.25
CA LEU A 14 -24.13 6.69 -7.02
C LEU A 14 -24.04 7.67 -5.84
N ALA A 15 -22.92 8.34 -5.71
CA ALA A 15 -22.66 9.17 -4.54
C ALA A 15 -21.95 10.46 -4.97
N PRO A 16 -22.69 11.37 -5.64
CA PRO A 16 -22.03 12.54 -6.23
C PRO A 16 -21.37 13.47 -5.22
N LYS A 17 -21.96 13.64 -4.05
CA LYS A 17 -21.32 14.51 -3.05
C LYS A 17 -20.03 13.87 -2.53
N PHE A 18 -20.05 12.56 -2.29
CA PHE A 18 -18.83 11.89 -1.85
C PHE A 18 -17.75 11.97 -2.92
N ALA A 19 -18.14 11.77 -4.20
CA ALA A 19 -17.19 11.86 -5.30
C ALA A 19 -16.56 13.25 -5.38
N GLU A 20 -17.38 14.28 -5.20
CA GLU A 20 -16.89 15.65 -5.21
C GLU A 20 -15.90 15.86 -4.06
N LEU A 21 -16.24 15.40 -2.87
CA LEU A 21 -15.36 15.57 -1.71
C LEU A 21 -14.04 14.82 -1.92
N ASN A 22 -14.11 13.64 -2.49
CA ASN A 22 -12.91 12.88 -2.76
C ASN A 22 -11.99 13.61 -3.72
N ASP A 23 -12.55 14.10 -4.82
CA ASP A 23 -11.72 14.68 -5.87
C ASP A 23 -11.28 16.09 -5.53
N ASP A 24 -12.20 16.91 -5.04
CA ASP A 24 -11.92 18.34 -4.89
C ASP A 24 -11.37 18.71 -3.52
N VAL A 25 -11.80 18.02 -2.48
CA VAL A 25 -11.38 18.38 -1.13
C VAL A 25 -10.23 17.50 -0.67
N LEU A 26 -10.41 16.17 -0.67
CA LEU A 26 -9.34 15.31 -0.21
C LEU A 26 -8.10 15.49 -1.09
N PHE A 27 -8.24 15.27 -2.38
CA PHE A 27 -7.07 15.35 -3.25
C PHE A 27 -6.79 16.77 -3.73
N GLY A 28 -7.83 17.55 -3.97
CA GLY A 28 -7.65 18.90 -4.47
C GLY A 28 -7.15 19.89 -3.44
N GLU A 29 -7.50 19.68 -2.18
CA GLU A 29 -7.11 20.63 -1.13
C GLU A 29 -6.15 20.01 -0.13
N VAL A 30 -6.49 18.85 0.45
CA VAL A 30 -5.68 18.30 1.52
C VAL A 30 -4.35 17.74 0.98
N TRP A 31 -4.40 16.88 -0.03
CA TRP A 31 -3.18 16.32 -0.59
C TRP A 31 -2.32 17.36 -1.28
N SER A 32 -2.89 18.49 -1.64
CA SER A 32 -2.14 19.56 -2.29
C SER A 32 -1.41 20.47 -1.33
N ARG A 33 -1.53 20.21 -0.03
CA ARG A 33 -0.83 21.00 0.99
C ARG A 33 0.62 20.49 1.13
N GLU A 34 1.35 20.59 0.04
CA GLU A 34 2.68 19.97 -0.03
C GLU A 34 3.71 20.68 0.83
N SER A 35 3.51 21.96 1.09
CA SER A 35 4.46 22.67 1.94
C SER A 35 4.31 22.29 3.42
N GLN A 36 3.15 21.76 3.82
CA GLN A 36 2.95 21.32 5.19
C GLN A 36 3.39 19.89 5.39
N LEU A 37 3.20 19.04 4.39
CA LEU A 37 3.63 17.65 4.44
C LEU A 37 3.79 17.18 3.01
N SER A 38 4.94 16.64 2.69
CA SER A 38 5.24 16.28 1.30
C SER A 38 4.32 15.18 0.80
N LEU A 39 4.20 15.09 -0.52
CA LEU A 39 3.42 14.02 -1.12
C LEU A 39 3.97 12.66 -0.73
N ARG A 40 5.27 12.55 -0.65
CA ARG A 40 5.91 11.30 -0.27
C ARG A 40 5.52 10.90 1.14
N ASP A 41 5.63 11.83 2.08
CA ASP A 41 5.29 11.52 3.47
C ASP A 41 3.80 11.27 3.64
N ARG A 42 2.96 12.00 2.92
CA ARG A 42 1.52 11.75 2.94
C ARG A 42 1.21 10.34 2.46
N SER A 43 1.89 9.90 1.40
CA SER A 43 1.72 8.56 0.91
C SER A 43 2.12 7.53 1.95
N MET A 44 3.24 7.76 2.62
CA MET A 44 3.72 6.81 3.62
C MET A 44 2.76 6.67 4.79
N ILE A 45 2.24 7.79 5.29
CA ILE A 45 1.31 7.69 6.42
C ILE A 45 -0.03 7.10 5.99
N THR A 46 -0.44 7.34 4.75
CA THR A 46 -1.68 6.77 4.24
C THR A 46 -1.52 5.26 4.06
N ILE A 47 -0.39 4.84 3.51
CA ILE A 47 -0.07 3.43 3.38
C ILE A 47 -0.10 2.76 4.76
N ALA A 48 0.51 3.39 5.75
CA ALA A 48 0.53 2.85 7.10
C ALA A 48 -0.88 2.73 7.67
N ALA A 49 -1.71 3.73 7.45
CA ALA A 49 -3.08 3.71 7.96
C ALA A 49 -3.90 2.59 7.32
N LEU A 50 -3.78 2.44 6.00
CA LEU A 50 -4.55 1.42 5.29
C LEU A 50 -4.05 0.02 5.61
N PHE A 51 -2.75 -0.13 5.78
CA PHE A 51 -2.16 -1.39 6.25
C PHE A 51 -2.74 -1.74 7.61
N SER A 52 -2.71 -0.79 8.52
CA SER A 52 -3.17 -1.03 9.88
C SER A 52 -4.63 -1.45 9.94
N ALA A 53 -5.43 -0.88 9.08
CA ALA A 53 -6.85 -1.17 9.04
C ALA A 53 -7.20 -2.39 8.19
N GLY A 54 -6.24 -2.95 7.47
CA GLY A 54 -6.49 -4.10 6.62
C GLY A 54 -7.33 -3.78 5.41
N LEU A 55 -7.26 -2.55 4.92
CA LEU A 55 -8.06 -2.13 3.77
C LEU A 55 -7.25 -2.32 2.49
N TYR A 56 -7.14 -3.56 2.09
CA TYR A 56 -6.18 -3.95 1.05
C TYR A 56 -6.43 -3.39 -0.34
N PRO A 57 -7.67 -3.34 -0.83
CA PRO A 57 -7.86 -2.72 -2.16
C PRO A 57 -7.40 -1.28 -2.19
N GLN A 58 -7.72 -0.52 -1.15
CA GLN A 58 -7.30 0.87 -1.05
C GLN A 58 -5.81 0.96 -0.80
N LEU A 59 -5.26 0.01 -0.05
CA LEU A 59 -3.83 -0.04 0.20
C LEU A 59 -3.07 -0.17 -1.10
N LYS A 60 -3.53 -1.06 -1.98
CA LYS A 60 -2.86 -1.23 -3.26
C LYS A 60 -2.87 0.06 -4.06
N SER A 61 -4.00 0.74 -4.08
CA SER A 61 -4.09 2.03 -4.79
C SER A 61 -3.09 3.03 -4.25
N HIS A 62 -2.91 3.05 -2.94
CA HIS A 62 -1.99 4.00 -2.34
C HIS A 62 -0.53 3.55 -2.41
N LEU A 63 -0.28 2.26 -2.60
CA LEU A 63 1.08 1.82 -2.93
C LEU A 63 1.45 2.33 -4.32
N ILE A 64 0.51 2.26 -5.25
CA ILE A 64 0.75 2.78 -6.61
C ILE A 64 1.00 4.29 -6.56
N LEU A 65 0.16 5.01 -5.85
CA LEU A 65 0.31 6.46 -5.74
C LEU A 65 1.60 6.80 -5.00
N GLY A 66 1.93 6.01 -3.98
CA GLY A 66 3.17 6.21 -3.24
C GLY A 66 4.39 6.06 -4.12
N LYS A 67 4.37 5.08 -5.01
CA LYS A 67 5.47 4.89 -5.94
C LYS A 67 5.64 6.15 -6.80
N GLU A 68 4.53 6.72 -7.28
CA GLU A 68 4.59 7.96 -8.05
C GLU A 68 5.17 9.10 -7.24
N HIS A 69 4.90 9.11 -5.95
CA HIS A 69 5.36 10.20 -5.07
C HIS A 69 6.75 9.97 -4.50
N GLY A 70 7.42 8.92 -4.94
CA GLY A 70 8.81 8.73 -4.55
C GLY A 70 9.05 7.74 -3.42
N VAL A 71 8.02 7.04 -2.97
CA VAL A 71 8.22 5.96 -2.00
C VAL A 71 8.90 4.81 -2.70
N THR A 72 9.98 4.31 -2.14
CA THR A 72 10.73 3.23 -2.77
C THR A 72 10.18 1.88 -2.36
N LYS A 73 10.54 0.87 -3.12
CA LYS A 73 10.14 -0.49 -2.79
C LYS A 73 10.66 -0.87 -1.42
N GLU A 74 11.91 -0.53 -1.14
CA GLU A 74 12.52 -0.85 0.15
C GLU A 74 11.78 -0.17 1.30
N GLU A 75 11.34 1.05 1.08
CA GLU A 75 10.58 1.76 2.10
C GLU A 75 9.23 1.11 2.35
N ALA A 76 8.57 0.69 1.29
CA ALA A 76 7.30 0.00 1.44
C ALA A 76 7.48 -1.31 2.20
N ILE A 77 8.53 -2.04 1.88
CA ILE A 77 8.85 -3.28 2.59
C ILE A 77 9.11 -2.98 4.07
N GLU A 78 9.82 -1.91 4.33
CA GLU A 78 10.16 -1.57 5.70
C GLU A 78 8.93 -1.15 6.51
N ILE A 79 8.00 -0.43 5.88
CA ILE A 79 6.75 -0.08 6.54
C ILE A 79 5.99 -1.35 6.94
N ALA A 80 5.85 -2.29 6.01
CA ALA A 80 5.13 -3.52 6.31
C ALA A 80 5.85 -4.35 7.37
N THR A 81 7.17 -4.38 7.32
CA THR A 81 7.96 -5.13 8.29
C THR A 81 7.79 -4.54 9.69
N GLN A 82 7.91 -3.24 9.80
CA GLN A 82 7.74 -2.55 11.07
C GLN A 82 6.33 -2.79 11.62
N LEU A 83 5.33 -2.56 10.80
CA LEU A 83 3.96 -2.62 11.26
C LEU A 83 3.44 -4.03 11.46
N ALA A 84 4.12 -5.03 10.94
CA ALA A 84 3.76 -6.41 11.22
C ALA A 84 3.74 -6.67 12.72
N PHE A 85 4.65 -6.01 13.44
CA PHE A 85 4.76 -6.19 14.88
C PHE A 85 3.74 -5.39 15.67
N TYR A 86 3.24 -4.30 15.10
CA TYR A 86 2.30 -3.44 15.79
C TYR A 86 0.85 -3.69 15.38
N CYS A 87 0.66 -4.17 14.17
CA CYS A 87 -0.69 -4.29 13.60
C CYS A 87 -1.10 -5.71 13.28
N GLY A 88 -0.15 -6.64 13.27
CA GLY A 88 -0.49 -8.04 13.00
C GLY A 88 0.29 -8.61 11.84
N TRP A 89 0.86 -9.76 12.06
CA TRP A 89 1.70 -10.46 11.09
C TRP A 89 0.97 -10.78 9.78
N PRO A 90 -0.29 -11.26 9.84
CA PRO A 90 -0.98 -11.58 8.59
C PRO A 90 -1.18 -10.39 7.67
N LYS A 91 -1.24 -9.18 8.21
CA LYS A 91 -1.38 -8.00 7.36
C LYS A 91 -0.16 -7.80 6.49
N ALA A 92 1.03 -8.10 7.02
CA ALA A 92 2.24 -8.04 6.23
C ALA A 92 2.23 -9.09 5.13
N TRP A 93 1.78 -10.30 5.44
CA TRP A 93 1.68 -11.35 4.44
C TRP A 93 0.78 -10.93 3.29
N SER A 94 -0.32 -10.23 3.59
CA SER A 94 -1.22 -9.76 2.53
C SER A 94 -0.61 -8.61 1.73
N THR A 95 0.26 -7.85 2.36
CA THR A 95 0.80 -6.64 1.73
C THR A 95 1.99 -6.91 0.83
N PHE A 96 2.87 -7.86 1.19
CA PHE A 96 4.07 -8.10 0.41
C PHE A 96 3.80 -8.47 -1.05
N PRO A 97 2.82 -9.32 -1.35
CA PRO A 97 2.54 -9.58 -2.76
C PRO A 97 2.12 -8.33 -3.54
N MET A 98 1.41 -7.42 -2.88
CA MET A 98 1.02 -6.17 -3.54
C MET A 98 2.23 -5.29 -3.80
N ILE A 99 3.18 -5.26 -2.88
CA ILE A 99 4.41 -4.50 -3.08
C ILE A 99 5.18 -5.05 -4.28
N ALA A 100 5.29 -6.36 -4.34
CA ALA A 100 5.97 -7.01 -5.45
C ALA A 100 5.29 -6.67 -6.77
N GLU A 101 3.98 -6.64 -6.77
CA GLU A 101 3.22 -6.34 -7.96
C GLU A 101 3.40 -4.89 -8.39
N VAL A 102 3.34 -3.97 -7.45
CA VAL A 102 3.40 -2.54 -7.76
C VAL A 102 4.77 -2.13 -8.25
N TRP A 103 5.83 -2.61 -7.62
CA TRP A 103 7.18 -2.19 -8.02
C TRP A 103 7.82 -3.09 -9.07
N GLY A 104 7.33 -4.31 -9.20
CA GLY A 104 7.78 -5.19 -10.25
C GLY A 104 9.18 -5.69 -10.06
N GLU A 105 9.64 -6.42 -11.07
CA GLU A 105 10.92 -7.07 -10.97
C GLU A 105 12.10 -6.15 -11.14
N GLU A 106 11.95 -5.14 -11.94
CA GLU A 106 13.05 -4.23 -12.18
C GLU A 106 13.42 -3.46 -10.94
N ASP A 107 12.57 -3.47 -9.94
CA ASP A 107 12.84 -2.78 -8.70
C ASP A 107 13.47 -3.69 -7.66
N VAL A 108 13.70 -4.95 -8.01
CA VAL A 108 14.24 -5.90 -7.07
C VAL A 108 15.75 -5.86 -7.10
N LYS A 109 16.38 -5.80 -5.93
CA LYS A 109 17.82 -5.82 -5.89
C LYS A 109 18.33 -7.21 -6.20
N PRO A 110 19.39 -7.30 -6.96
CA PRO A 110 19.88 -8.61 -7.37
C PRO A 110 20.20 -9.54 -6.22
N ASN A 111 20.62 -9.00 -5.11
CA ASN A 111 21.00 -9.87 -4.01
C ASN A 111 19.86 -10.12 -3.05
N LEU A 112 18.70 -9.77 -3.42
CA LEU A 112 17.56 -10.02 -2.60
C LEU A 112 17.35 -11.49 -2.61
N ALA A 113 17.51 -12.05 -1.48
CA ALA A 113 17.69 -13.45 -1.47
C ALA A 113 16.49 -14.30 -1.41
N PHE A 114 15.41 -13.87 -0.93
CA PHE A 114 14.40 -14.86 -0.82
C PHE A 114 13.89 -15.19 -2.18
N PRO A 115 13.69 -16.44 -2.38
CA PRO A 115 13.28 -16.97 -3.66
C PRO A 115 11.82 -16.74 -3.82
N ILE A 116 11.50 -15.68 -4.39
CA ILE A 116 10.17 -15.24 -4.44
C ILE A 116 9.26 -16.13 -5.18
N GLY A 117 9.69 -16.59 -6.26
CA GLY A 117 8.80 -17.33 -7.09
C GLY A 117 8.40 -18.63 -6.51
N GLU A 118 9.30 -19.52 -6.41
CA GLU A 118 8.93 -20.84 -6.06
C GLU A 118 8.50 -20.95 -4.64
N PRO A 119 9.06 -20.21 -3.74
CA PRO A 119 8.54 -20.37 -2.40
C PRO A 119 7.26 -19.66 -2.16
N ASN A 120 6.83 -18.88 -3.06
CA ASN A 120 5.57 -18.29 -2.88
C ASN A 120 4.54 -19.26 -2.53
N THR A 121 4.48 -20.29 -3.30
CA THR A 121 3.53 -21.33 -3.04
C THR A 121 3.84 -22.00 -1.75
N ALA A 122 5.08 -22.31 -1.57
CA ALA A 122 5.48 -23.01 -0.39
C ALA A 122 5.24 -22.16 0.84
N PHE A 123 5.52 -20.90 0.75
CA PHE A 123 5.24 -20.02 1.83
C PHE A 123 3.81 -20.00 2.19
N ALA A 124 2.97 -19.87 1.22
CA ALA A 124 1.57 -19.76 1.47
C ALA A 124 1.05 -20.97 2.17
N GLN A 125 1.43 -22.12 1.70
CA GLN A 125 0.98 -23.33 2.32
C GLN A 125 1.48 -23.48 3.71
N TYR A 126 2.77 -23.29 3.84
CA TYR A 126 3.41 -23.46 5.08
C TYR A 126 2.86 -22.55 6.13
N PHE A 127 2.62 -21.32 5.76
CA PHE A 127 2.21 -20.35 6.71
C PHE A 127 0.78 -20.50 7.13
N ILE A 128 -0.03 -20.85 6.23
CA ILE A 128 -1.40 -20.97 6.54
C ILE A 128 -1.64 -22.03 7.53
N GLY A 129 -0.92 -22.92 7.45
CA GLY A 129 -1.03 -23.88 8.47
C GLY A 129 -0.77 -23.23 9.76
N GLN A 130 -0.65 -22.91 10.17
CA GLN A 130 -0.25 -22.20 11.14
C GLN A 130 -0.25 -21.08 11.45
N SER A 131 -0.52 -20.74 11.08
CA SER A 131 -0.27 -19.85 11.31
C SER A 131 -0.01 -19.55 11.80
N TYR A 132 -0.13 -19.65 11.99
CA TYR A 132 0.29 -19.21 12.23
C TYR A 132 0.72 -19.32 12.92
N LEU A 133 0.78 -19.78 13.11
CA LEU A 133 1.34 -19.70 13.60
C LEU A 133 2.05 -19.61 14.16
N LYS A 134 2.46 -19.84 14.39
CA LYS A 134 3.29 -19.48 14.81
C LYS A 134 3.91 -18.85 15.03
N PRO A 135 4.02 -18.60 15.05
CA PRO A 135 4.68 -17.90 15.11
C PRO A 135 5.29 -17.53 15.46
N LEU A 136 5.52 -17.37 15.73
CA LEU A 136 6.01 -16.90 16.18
C LEU A 136 6.06 -16.51 16.50
#